data_d222eaeb11c142f41ac26ac743733abd
#
_entry.id   d222eaeb11c142f41ac26ac743733abd
#
_cell.length_a   1.000
_cell.length_b   1.000
_cell.length_c   1.000
_cell.angle_alpha   90.00
_cell.angle_beta   90.00
_cell.angle_gamma   90.00
#
_symmetry.space_group_name_H-M   'P 1'
#
loop_
_entity.id
_entity.type
_entity.pdbx_description
1 polymer ?
#
loop_
_entity_poly.entity_id
_entity_poly.type
_entity_poly.pdbx_seq_one_letter_code
_entity_poly.pdbx_strand_id
1 'polypeptide(L)'
;MKRFHIIKKASPVNYALESSRTLDNGVVLKLIHCGETLTVSASHEKQLESFADLRSVEEAAYIEDYLTRKYSGVDAADLPMLTA
;
A
#
# COMPACT_ATOMS: atom_id res chain seq x y z
N MET A 1 1.40 -17.64 4.78
CA MET A 1 1.58 -17.42 4.41
C MET A 1 1.85 -17.25 3.82
N LYS A 2 2.01 -16.84 3.19
CA LYS A 2 2.30 -16.71 2.48
C LYS A 2 2.84 -16.05 2.01
N ARG A 3 3.12 -15.65 1.53
CA ARG A 3 3.62 -14.96 1.13
C ARG A 3 3.96 -15.02 -0.02
N PHE A 4 4.30 -14.52 -0.56
CA PHE A 4 4.42 -14.49 -1.67
C PHE A 4 5.58 -14.16 -2.21
N HIS A 5 6.06 -14.07 -2.75
CA HIS A 5 7.09 -13.78 -3.22
C HIS A 5 7.22 -13.67 -4.43
N ILE A 6 7.54 -13.31 -4.91
CA ILE A 6 7.36 -13.07 -5.82
C ILE A 6 8.14 -12.99 -6.77
N ILE A 7 8.64 -12.65 -7.15
CA ILE A 7 9.10 -12.47 -8.10
C ILE A 7 10.32 -12.37 -8.24
N LYS A 8 10.75 -12.31 -8.26
CA LYS A 8 11.65 -12.24 -8.38
C LYS A 8 12.48 -12.51 -9.15
N LYS A 9 12.86 -12.63 -9.58
CA LYS A 9 13.63 -13.13 -10.22
C LYS A 9 14.18 -12.40 -11.14
N ALA A 10 13.96 -12.14 -11.84
CA ALA A 10 14.43 -11.41 -12.93
C ALA A 10 14.69 -9.98 -12.60
N SER A 11 14.02 -9.48 -11.67
CA SER A 11 14.16 -8.08 -11.31
C SER A 11 15.37 -7.86 -10.41
N PRO A 12 16.21 -6.89 -10.72
CA PRO A 12 17.27 -6.55 -9.79
C PRO A 12 16.73 -5.90 -8.54
N VAL A 13 15.58 -5.31 -8.63
CA VAL A 13 14.92 -4.78 -7.46
C VAL A 13 14.27 -5.93 -6.74
N ASN A 14 14.73 -6.18 -5.58
CA ASN A 14 14.24 -7.29 -4.81
C ASN A 14 13.18 -6.80 -3.84
N TYR A 15 11.93 -7.09 -4.12
CA TYR A 15 10.89 -6.68 -3.22
C TYR A 15 9.85 -7.79 -3.10
N ALA A 16 9.13 -7.76 -2.00
CA ALA A 16 8.10 -8.73 -1.71
C ALA A 16 6.93 -8.00 -1.07
N LEU A 17 5.74 -8.47 -1.39
CA LEU A 17 4.54 -7.92 -0.79
C LEU A 17 4.46 -8.39 0.66
N GLU A 18 4.47 -7.44 1.60
CA GLU A 18 4.38 -7.77 3.01
C GLU A 18 2.95 -7.98 3.45
N SER A 19 2.06 -7.15 2.96
CA SER A 19 0.67 -7.30 3.32
C SER A 19 -0.20 -6.56 2.32
N SER A 20 -1.45 -6.98 2.28
CA SER A 20 -2.43 -6.36 1.42
C SER A 20 -3.77 -6.47 2.13
N ARG A 21 -4.52 -5.40 2.14
CA ARG A 21 -5.80 -5.37 2.81
C ARG A 21 -6.76 -4.52 1.98
N THR A 22 -7.99 -5.00 1.85
CA THR A 22 -9.00 -4.29 1.07
C THR A 22 -10.06 -3.74 2.00
N LEU A 23 -10.32 -2.45 1.88
CA LEU A 23 -11.37 -1.81 2.65
C LEU A 23 -12.72 -2.11 2.02
N ASP A 24 -13.79 -1.81 2.76
CA ASP A 24 -15.13 -2.10 2.31
C ASP A 24 -15.50 -1.42 1.00
N ASN A 25 -14.91 -0.26 0.75
CA ASN A 25 -15.19 0.50 -0.47
C ASN A 25 -14.30 0.09 -1.64
N GLY A 26 -13.46 -0.93 -1.46
CA GLY A 26 -12.63 -1.43 -2.53
C GLY A 26 -11.23 -0.86 -2.56
N VAL A 27 -10.93 0.07 -1.68
CA VAL A 27 -9.56 0.60 -1.60
C VAL A 27 -8.64 -0.50 -1.09
N VAL A 28 -7.53 -0.70 -1.79
CA VAL A 28 -6.55 -1.70 -1.42
C VAL A 28 -5.34 -1.00 -0.82
N LEU A 29 -4.98 -1.41 0.38
CA LEU A 29 -3.80 -0.91 1.06
C LEU A 29 -2.73 -1.97 0.97
N LYS A 30 -1.54 -1.58 0.51
CA LYS A 30 -0.45 -2.53 0.35
C LYS A 30 0.79 -2.03 1.07
N LEU A 31 1.48 -2.95 1.70
CA LEU A 31 2.78 -2.71 2.28
C LEU A 31 3.78 -3.56 1.51
N ILE A 32 4.75 -2.92 0.92
CA ILE A 32 5.73 -3.59 0.07
C ILE A 32 7.11 -3.29 0.59
N HIS A 33 7.92 -4.34 0.68
CA HIS A 33 9.31 -4.20 1.04
C HIS A 33 10.12 -4.03 -0.24
N CYS A 34 10.89 -2.99 -0.32
CA CYS A 34 11.70 -2.71 -1.49
C CYS A 34 13.12 -2.41 -1.05
N GLY A 35 13.98 -3.43 -1.12
CA GLY A 35 15.32 -3.28 -0.63
C GLY A 35 15.30 -3.05 0.88
N GLU A 36 15.87 -1.95 1.31
CA GLU A 36 15.94 -1.64 2.73
C GLU A 36 14.83 -0.72 3.19
N THR A 37 13.93 -0.37 2.29
CA THR A 37 12.86 0.55 2.63
C THR A 37 11.52 -0.12 2.43
N LEU A 38 10.50 0.55 2.92
CA LEU A 38 9.14 0.08 2.81
C LEU A 38 8.32 1.11 2.05
N THR A 39 7.30 0.63 1.36
CA THR A 39 6.36 1.50 0.65
C THR A 39 4.96 1.09 1.07
N VAL A 40 4.16 2.08 1.43
CA VAL A 40 2.75 1.86 1.76
C VAL A 40 1.93 2.63 0.75
N SER A 41 0.95 1.96 0.16
CA SER A 41 0.15 2.59 -0.87
C SER A 41 -1.32 2.28 -0.69
N ALA A 42 -2.14 3.15 -1.24
CA ALA A 42 -3.57 2.96 -1.34
C ALA A 42 -3.94 3.06 -2.80
N SER A 43 -4.81 2.16 -3.27
CA SER A 43 -5.22 2.18 -4.66
C SER A 43 -6.67 1.73 -4.78
N HIS A 44 -7.30 2.20 -5.84
CA HIS A 44 -8.65 1.79 -6.19
C HIS A 44 -8.74 1.96 -7.70
N GLU A 45 -8.55 0.84 -8.42
CA GLU A 45 -8.46 0.81 -9.88
C GLU A 45 -7.20 1.52 -10.38
N LYS A 46 -6.78 2.55 -9.71
CA LYS A 46 -5.52 3.20 -10.00
C LYS A 46 -4.95 3.65 -8.67
N GLN A 47 -3.70 4.03 -8.70
CA GLN A 47 -3.04 4.42 -7.47
C GLN A 47 -3.60 5.75 -6.98
N LEU A 48 -3.99 5.78 -5.73
CA LEU A 48 -4.50 6.99 -5.11
C LEU A 48 -3.36 7.74 -4.41
N GLU A 49 -2.57 7.00 -3.64
CA GLU A 49 -1.57 7.63 -2.82
C GLU A 49 -0.49 6.61 -2.49
N SER A 50 0.76 7.06 -2.37
CA SER A 50 1.85 6.16 -2.08
C SER A 50 2.91 6.89 -1.27
N PHE A 51 3.46 6.21 -0.27
CA PHE A 51 4.53 6.73 0.57
C PHE A 51 5.69 5.76 0.49
N ALA A 52 6.79 6.20 -0.10
CA ALA A 52 7.94 5.34 -0.30
C ALA A 52 9.08 5.75 0.63
N ASP A 53 10.12 4.93 0.62
CA ASP A 53 11.35 5.21 1.35
C ASP A 53 11.13 5.27 2.86
N LEU A 54 10.14 4.54 3.35
CA LEU A 54 9.92 4.42 4.77
C LEU A 54 11.00 3.50 5.33
N ARG A 55 11.51 3.86 6.48
CA ARG A 55 12.69 3.18 7.01
C ARG A 55 12.43 2.20 8.13
N SER A 56 11.26 2.21 8.70
CA SER A 56 10.98 1.32 9.79
C SER A 56 9.57 0.79 9.70
N VAL A 57 9.35 -0.32 10.38
CA VAL A 57 8.03 -0.92 10.43
C VAL A 57 7.07 0.02 11.15
N GLU A 58 7.54 0.72 12.17
CA GLU A 58 6.69 1.65 12.89
C GLU A 58 6.22 2.79 11.98
N GLU A 59 7.13 3.28 11.17
CA GLU A 59 6.79 4.35 10.24
C GLU A 59 5.76 3.86 9.23
N ALA A 60 5.98 2.66 8.71
CA ALA A 60 5.05 2.08 7.75
C ALA A 60 3.68 1.86 8.38
N ALA A 61 3.66 1.37 9.61
CA ALA A 61 2.40 1.13 10.30
C ALA A 61 1.64 2.44 10.53
N TYR A 62 2.36 3.49 10.85
CA TYR A 62 1.75 4.79 11.04
C TYR A 62 1.08 5.28 9.75
N ILE A 63 1.79 5.11 8.63
CA ILE A 63 1.26 5.53 7.34
C ILE A 63 0.06 4.68 6.95
N GLU A 64 0.15 3.36 7.19
CA GLU A 64 -0.97 2.48 6.87
C GLU A 64 -2.21 2.87 7.67
N ASP A 65 -2.02 3.21 8.94
CA ASP A 65 -3.12 3.63 9.77
C ASP A 65 -3.72 4.94 9.27
N TYR A 66 -2.86 5.86 8.86
CA TYR A 66 -3.29 7.12 8.30
C TYR A 66 -4.14 6.91 7.05
N LEU A 67 -3.67 6.05 6.15
CA LEU A 67 -4.42 5.79 4.92
C LEU A 67 -5.72 5.07 5.20
N THR A 68 -5.71 4.17 6.18
CA THR A 68 -6.92 3.48 6.57
C THR A 68 -7.98 4.48 7.02
N ARG A 69 -7.58 5.41 7.87
CA ARG A 69 -8.52 6.41 8.36
C ARG A 69 -8.99 7.34 7.26
N LYS A 70 -8.07 7.68 6.36
CA LYS A 70 -8.40 8.64 5.31
C LYS A 70 -9.43 8.08 4.34
N TYR A 71 -9.31 6.80 4.00
CA TYR A 71 -10.15 6.22 2.96
C TYR A 71 -11.28 5.35 3.49
N SER A 72 -11.27 4.98 4.75
CA SER A 72 -12.37 4.21 5.31
C SER A 72 -13.64 5.03 5.31
N GLY A 73 -14.73 4.42 4.87
CA GLY A 73 -16.01 5.08 4.89
C GLY A 73 -16.24 6.07 3.77
N VAL A 74 -15.24 6.26 2.90
CA VAL A 74 -15.41 7.14 1.75
C VAL A 74 -16.15 6.36 0.67
N ASP A 75 -17.14 6.99 0.07
CA ASP A 75 -17.89 6.38 -1.01
C ASP A 75 -16.95 6.14 -2.19
N ALA A 76 -17.02 4.94 -2.77
CA ALA A 76 -16.14 4.60 -3.89
C ALA A 76 -16.24 5.61 -5.02
N ALA A 77 -17.42 6.17 -5.21
CA ALA A 77 -17.62 7.14 -6.29
C ALA A 77 -16.86 8.43 -6.06
N ASP A 78 -16.51 8.71 -4.80
CA ASP A 78 -15.81 9.94 -4.46
C ASP A 78 -14.29 9.78 -4.42
N LEU A 79 -13.80 8.58 -4.53
CA LEU A 79 -12.36 8.33 -4.37
C LEU A 79 -11.48 9.09 -5.35
N PRO A 80 -11.82 9.14 -6.64
CA PRO A 80 -10.96 9.86 -7.57
C PRO A 80 -10.82 11.34 -7.23
N MET A 81 -11.78 11.91 -6.55
CA MET A 81 -11.73 13.32 -6.22
C MET A 81 -10.73 13.61 -5.11
N LEU A 82 -10.41 12.61 -4.33
CA LEU A 82 -9.47 12.79 -3.24
C LEU A 82 -8.04 12.96 -3.72
N THR A 83 -7.76 12.54 -4.94
CA THR A 83 -6.41 12.60 -5.50
C THR A 83 -6.21 13.78 -6.43
N ALA A 84 -7.23 14.51 -6.68
CA ALA A 84 -7.18 15.60 -7.65
C ALA A 84 -6.35 16.80 -7.19
#